data_abe04b385c387acfa8bc355ff436e5fd
#
_entry.id   abe04b385c387acfa8bc355ff436e5fd
#
_cell.length_a   1.000
_cell.length_b   1.000
_cell.length_c   1.000
_cell.angle_alpha   90.00
_cell.angle_beta   90.00
_cell.angle_gamma   90.00
#
_symmetry.space_group_name_H-M   'P 1'
#
loop_
_entity.id
_entity.type
_entity.pdbx_description
1 polymer ?
#
loop_
_entity_poly.entity_id
_entity_poly.type
_entity_poly.pdbx_seq_one_letter_code
_entity_poly.pdbx_strand_id
1 'polypeptide(L)'
;MTHEELRDLLERLHDKYNRAEFIENDPISIPHLFSGREDIEISGLLAATIAWGNRKAIVKSARRMVEYMDGAPYDFTMNASDSELDRLTTYVHRTFNGSDFRSFVVAMRRMYAEEGGIYFIDAGISNSPYCEPAYPEVNDAKERFSELSNLNMYFSTIDLGFTIHKEPAG
;
A
#
# COMPACT_ATOMS: atom_id res chain seq x y z
N MET A 1 -12.56 -31.16 3.10
CA MET A 1 -12.49 -30.53 1.80
C MET A 1 -11.31 -31.15 1.05
N THR A 2 -11.55 -31.78 -0.08
CA THR A 2 -10.52 -32.38 -0.92
C THR A 2 -9.79 -31.29 -1.69
N HIS A 3 -8.64 -31.61 -2.29
CA HIS A 3 -7.90 -30.68 -3.17
C HIS A 3 -8.73 -30.22 -4.38
N GLU A 4 -9.56 -31.11 -4.90
CA GLU A 4 -10.46 -30.83 -6.01
C GLU A 4 -11.59 -29.88 -5.63
N GLU A 5 -12.25 -30.13 -4.49
CA GLU A 5 -13.27 -29.23 -3.94
C GLU A 5 -12.72 -27.84 -3.63
N LEU A 6 -11.47 -27.74 -3.15
CA LEU A 6 -10.82 -26.46 -2.88
C LEU A 6 -10.53 -25.71 -4.19
N ARG A 7 -10.00 -26.39 -5.20
CA ARG A 7 -9.73 -25.80 -6.50
C ARG A 7 -11.02 -25.27 -7.14
N ASP A 8 -12.08 -26.09 -7.18
CA ASP A 8 -13.38 -25.70 -7.74
C ASP A 8 -13.98 -24.49 -6.98
N LEU A 9 -13.79 -24.43 -5.66
CA LEU A 9 -14.20 -23.29 -4.86
C LEU A 9 -13.42 -22.02 -5.25
N LEU A 10 -12.10 -22.12 -5.37
CA LEU A 10 -11.24 -20.98 -5.71
C LEU A 10 -11.51 -20.47 -7.13
N GLU A 11 -11.68 -21.36 -8.11
CA GLU A 11 -12.03 -20.98 -9.47
C GLU A 11 -13.38 -20.24 -9.54
N ARG A 12 -14.41 -20.73 -8.83
CA ARG A 12 -15.70 -20.05 -8.74
C ARG A 12 -15.60 -18.68 -8.07
N LEU A 13 -14.76 -18.55 -7.03
CA LEU A 13 -14.55 -17.27 -6.35
C LEU A 13 -13.75 -16.31 -7.24
N HIS A 14 -12.75 -16.81 -7.94
CA HIS A 14 -12.01 -16.04 -8.94
C HIS A 14 -12.97 -15.47 -10.00
N ASP A 15 -13.77 -16.31 -10.65
CA ASP A 15 -14.72 -15.87 -11.68
C ASP A 15 -15.77 -14.91 -11.15
N LYS A 16 -16.14 -15.04 -9.88
CA LYS A 16 -17.10 -14.15 -9.23
C LYS A 16 -16.52 -12.77 -8.95
N TYR A 17 -15.25 -12.68 -8.53
CA TYR A 17 -14.67 -11.45 -8.02
C TYR A 17 -13.66 -10.79 -8.97
N ASN A 18 -13.05 -11.55 -9.87
CA ASN A 18 -12.11 -11.02 -10.86
C ASN A 18 -12.86 -10.43 -12.08
N ARG A 19 -13.61 -9.36 -11.83
CA ARG A 19 -14.45 -8.67 -12.83
C ARG A 19 -14.29 -7.17 -12.69
N ALA A 20 -14.41 -6.45 -13.80
CA ALA A 20 -14.32 -5.00 -13.84
C ALA A 20 -15.35 -4.31 -12.92
N GLU A 21 -16.56 -4.87 -12.80
CA GLU A 21 -17.62 -4.34 -11.93
C GLU A 21 -17.26 -4.40 -10.44
N PHE A 22 -16.34 -5.30 -10.07
CA PHE A 22 -15.85 -5.37 -8.69
C PHE A 22 -15.02 -4.15 -8.32
N ILE A 23 -14.25 -3.62 -9.27
CA ILE A 23 -13.34 -2.48 -9.07
C ILE A 23 -14.08 -1.24 -8.59
N GLU A 24 -15.24 -0.92 -9.20
CA GLU A 24 -15.97 0.34 -8.94
C GLU A 24 -16.31 0.56 -7.47
N ASN A 25 -16.63 -0.50 -6.76
CA ASN A 25 -17.11 -0.46 -5.38
C ASN A 25 -16.07 -0.93 -4.36
N ASP A 26 -14.84 -1.16 -4.77
CA ASP A 26 -13.75 -1.64 -3.94
C ASP A 26 -12.68 -0.56 -3.74
N PRO A 27 -11.94 -0.54 -2.62
CA PRO A 27 -10.81 0.37 -2.42
C PRO A 27 -9.76 0.31 -3.53
N ILE A 28 -9.64 -0.81 -4.25
CA ILE A 28 -8.76 -0.93 -5.43
C ILE A 28 -9.12 0.05 -6.54
N SER A 29 -10.36 0.59 -6.55
CA SER A 29 -10.76 1.65 -7.48
C SER A 29 -9.91 2.92 -7.36
N ILE A 30 -9.23 3.12 -6.24
CA ILE A 30 -8.41 4.31 -6.00
C ILE A 30 -7.12 4.27 -6.82
N PRO A 31 -6.25 3.24 -6.75
CA PRO A 31 -5.10 3.16 -7.64
C PRO A 31 -5.48 3.08 -9.12
N HIS A 32 -6.65 2.54 -9.46
CA HIS A 32 -7.16 2.54 -10.82
C HIS A 32 -7.54 3.92 -11.39
N LEU A 33 -7.50 4.98 -10.58
CA LEU A 33 -7.64 6.36 -11.08
C LEU A 33 -6.41 6.85 -11.82
N PHE A 34 -5.28 6.19 -11.65
CA PHE A 34 -3.97 6.62 -12.12
C PHE A 34 -3.39 5.68 -13.17
N SER A 35 -2.48 6.21 -13.98
CA SER A 35 -1.69 5.46 -14.95
C SER A 35 -0.19 5.51 -14.64
N GLY A 36 0.24 6.49 -13.83
CA GLY A 36 1.61 6.59 -13.35
C GLY A 36 1.88 5.54 -12.27
N ARG A 37 3.01 4.85 -12.37
CA ARG A 37 3.38 3.78 -11.44
C ARG A 37 3.41 4.27 -10.00
N GLU A 38 4.08 5.37 -9.76
CA GLU A 38 4.28 5.94 -8.43
C GLU A 38 2.95 6.41 -7.81
N ASP A 39 2.06 6.98 -8.62
CA ASP A 39 0.71 7.35 -8.17
C ASP A 39 -0.12 6.13 -7.80
N ILE A 40 -0.01 5.05 -8.59
CA ILE A 40 -0.67 3.75 -8.30
C ILE A 40 -0.15 3.17 -6.99
N GLU A 41 1.17 3.15 -6.79
CA GLU A 41 1.80 2.63 -5.58
C GLU A 41 1.38 3.39 -4.33
N ILE A 42 1.48 4.72 -4.35
CA ILE A 42 1.12 5.59 -3.21
C ILE A 42 -0.36 5.49 -2.89
N SER A 43 -1.21 5.66 -3.89
CA SER A 43 -2.66 5.64 -3.70
C SER A 43 -3.16 4.26 -3.27
N GLY A 44 -2.55 3.20 -3.80
CA GLY A 44 -2.83 1.81 -3.41
C GLY A 44 -2.45 1.52 -1.96
N LEU A 45 -1.25 1.93 -1.53
CA LEU A 45 -0.81 1.79 -0.15
C LEU A 45 -1.74 2.53 0.83
N LEU A 46 -2.06 3.78 0.54
CA LEU A 46 -2.94 4.59 1.38
C LEU A 46 -4.36 4.00 1.44
N ALA A 47 -4.92 3.57 0.30
CA ALA A 47 -6.23 2.92 0.27
C ALA A 47 -6.25 1.60 1.04
N ALA A 48 -5.20 0.78 0.93
CA ALA A 48 -5.05 -0.47 1.68
C ALA A 48 -4.94 -0.23 3.18
N THR A 49 -4.19 0.80 3.60
CA THR A 49 -4.00 1.14 5.02
C THR A 49 -5.31 1.42 5.74
N ILE A 50 -6.30 2.00 5.07
CA ILE A 50 -7.62 2.31 5.66
C ILE A 50 -8.71 1.30 5.26
N ALA A 51 -8.36 0.19 4.57
CA ALA A 51 -9.31 -0.75 3.96
C ALA A 51 -9.96 -1.71 4.96
N TRP A 52 -10.47 -1.22 6.09
CA TRP A 52 -11.18 -2.01 7.09
C TRP A 52 -12.52 -1.39 7.51
N GLY A 53 -13.57 -2.21 7.50
CA GLY A 53 -14.92 -1.83 7.88
C GLY A 53 -15.86 -1.64 6.68
N ASN A 54 -16.68 -0.58 6.69
CA ASN A 54 -17.67 -0.34 5.64
C ASN A 54 -17.01 0.09 4.32
N ARG A 55 -17.16 -0.71 3.27
CA ARG A 55 -16.53 -0.52 1.96
C ARG A 55 -16.83 0.87 1.35
N LYS A 56 -18.09 1.32 1.37
CA LYS A 56 -18.46 2.64 0.82
C LYS A 56 -17.77 3.78 1.56
N ALA A 57 -17.67 3.67 2.89
CA ALA A 57 -16.98 4.67 3.70
C ALA A 57 -15.47 4.68 3.42
N ILE A 58 -14.86 3.50 3.21
CA ILE A 58 -13.45 3.36 2.87
C ILE A 58 -13.16 4.02 1.52
N VAL A 59 -13.90 3.67 0.47
CA VAL A 59 -13.73 4.26 -0.88
C VAL A 59 -13.88 5.78 -0.83
N LYS A 60 -14.90 6.30 -0.12
CA LYS A 60 -15.08 7.75 0.07
C LYS A 60 -13.88 8.39 0.77
N SER A 61 -13.38 7.76 1.82
CA SER A 61 -12.24 8.29 2.59
C SER A 61 -10.93 8.23 1.80
N ALA A 62 -10.69 7.15 1.06
CA ALA A 62 -9.52 7.03 0.20
C ALA A 62 -9.52 8.04 -0.95
N ARG A 63 -10.69 8.32 -1.56
CA ARG A 63 -10.82 9.43 -2.53
C ARG A 63 -10.45 10.77 -1.92
N ARG A 64 -10.91 11.04 -0.69
CA ARG A 64 -10.52 12.26 0.02
C ARG A 64 -9.01 12.35 0.26
N MET A 65 -8.31 11.23 0.53
CA MET A 65 -6.85 11.26 0.64
C MET A 65 -6.22 11.75 -0.68
N VAL A 66 -6.68 11.23 -1.81
CA VAL A 66 -6.23 11.68 -3.13
C VAL A 66 -6.54 13.18 -3.37
N GLU A 67 -7.73 13.66 -2.94
CA GLU A 67 -8.10 15.08 -3.01
C GLU A 67 -7.17 15.95 -2.15
N TYR A 68 -6.81 15.50 -0.94
CA TYR A 68 -5.84 16.20 -0.08
C TYR A 68 -4.44 16.29 -0.71
N MET A 69 -4.11 15.36 -1.61
CA MET A 69 -2.87 15.33 -2.37
C MET A 69 -3.03 15.98 -3.76
N ASP A 70 -4.02 16.85 -3.93
CA ASP A 70 -4.31 17.63 -5.15
C ASP A 70 -4.50 16.74 -6.41
N GLY A 71 -4.89 15.48 -6.25
CA GLY A 71 -5.09 14.52 -7.33
C GLY A 71 -3.81 13.97 -7.96
N ALA A 72 -2.64 14.29 -7.41
CA ALA A 72 -1.33 13.90 -7.90
C ALA A 72 -0.47 13.33 -6.76
N PRO A 73 -0.72 12.10 -6.29
CA PRO A 73 -0.10 11.53 -5.09
C PRO A 73 1.41 11.58 -5.09
N TYR A 74 2.06 11.25 -6.22
CA TYR A 74 3.52 11.24 -6.31
C TYR A 74 4.10 12.66 -6.29
N ASP A 75 3.57 13.55 -7.11
CA ASP A 75 4.03 14.95 -7.15
C ASP A 75 3.86 15.61 -5.79
N PHE A 76 2.71 15.45 -5.15
CA PHE A 76 2.47 15.94 -3.80
C PHE A 76 3.44 15.33 -2.78
N THR A 77 3.65 14.02 -2.84
CA THR A 77 4.58 13.33 -1.93
C THR A 77 5.98 13.91 -2.05
N MET A 78 6.46 14.16 -3.25
CA MET A 78 7.83 14.64 -3.48
C MET A 78 8.00 16.14 -3.24
N ASN A 79 7.01 16.95 -3.59
CA ASN A 79 7.19 18.39 -3.74
C ASN A 79 6.38 19.25 -2.73
N ALA A 80 5.41 18.67 -2.01
CA ALA A 80 4.59 19.43 -1.08
C ALA A 80 5.42 20.17 -0.03
N SER A 81 5.11 21.45 0.16
CA SER A 81 5.66 22.28 1.23
C SER A 81 5.15 21.86 2.61
N ASP A 82 5.80 22.32 3.67
CA ASP A 82 5.35 22.04 5.04
C ASP A 82 3.90 22.51 5.28
N SER A 83 3.51 23.66 4.72
CA SER A 83 2.14 24.16 4.84
C SER A 83 1.11 23.28 4.13
N GLU A 84 1.48 22.65 3.02
CA GLU A 84 0.64 21.69 2.32
C GLU A 84 0.55 20.37 3.08
N LEU A 85 1.66 19.90 3.64
CA LEU A 85 1.66 18.74 4.53
C LEU A 85 0.80 18.96 5.77
N ASP A 86 0.78 20.18 6.31
CA ASP A 86 -0.03 20.52 7.48
C ASP A 86 -1.54 20.48 7.17
N ARG A 87 -1.97 20.68 5.91
CA ARG A 87 -3.38 20.46 5.50
C ARG A 87 -3.84 19.05 5.77
N LEU A 88 -2.95 18.07 5.65
CA LEU A 88 -3.27 16.66 5.87
C LEU A 88 -3.73 16.40 7.30
N THR A 89 -3.29 17.21 8.27
CA THR A 89 -3.61 17.02 9.70
C THR A 89 -5.11 17.13 10.01
N THR A 90 -5.90 17.70 9.11
CA THR A 90 -7.37 17.78 9.24
C THR A 90 -8.10 16.52 8.76
N TYR A 91 -7.38 15.55 8.17
CA TYR A 91 -7.96 14.30 7.72
C TYR A 91 -8.28 13.38 8.90
N VAL A 92 -9.40 12.66 8.81
CA VAL A 92 -9.78 11.63 9.78
C VAL A 92 -10.52 10.51 9.07
N HIS A 93 -10.10 9.27 9.34
CA HIS A 93 -10.84 8.06 9.04
C HIS A 93 -10.69 7.07 10.19
N ARG A 94 -11.70 6.96 11.06
CA ARG A 94 -11.69 6.09 12.25
C ARG A 94 -10.49 6.38 13.15
N THR A 95 -9.60 5.40 13.35
CA THR A 95 -8.35 5.55 14.13
C THR A 95 -7.21 6.16 13.33
N PHE A 96 -7.27 6.15 12.00
CA PHE A 96 -6.29 6.79 11.14
C PHE A 96 -6.58 8.29 11.06
N ASN A 97 -5.71 9.08 11.61
CA ASN A 97 -5.87 10.53 11.71
C ASN A 97 -4.91 11.30 10.79
N GLY A 98 -5.04 12.61 10.75
CA GLY A 98 -4.26 13.46 9.86
C GLY A 98 -2.76 13.49 10.17
N SER A 99 -2.37 13.29 11.43
CA SER A 99 -0.95 13.17 11.80
C SER A 99 -0.35 11.89 11.24
N ASP A 100 -1.12 10.79 11.28
CA ASP A 100 -0.71 9.53 10.65
C ASP A 100 -0.54 9.74 9.14
N PHE A 101 -1.52 10.38 8.49
CA PHE A 101 -1.47 10.64 7.06
C PHE A 101 -0.24 11.47 6.67
N ARG A 102 0.01 12.57 7.39
CA ARG A 102 1.22 13.38 7.20
C ARG A 102 2.49 12.55 7.36
N SER A 103 2.56 11.71 8.38
CA SER A 103 3.71 10.85 8.66
C SER A 103 3.93 9.82 7.53
N PHE A 104 2.85 9.24 6.99
CA PHE A 104 2.94 8.35 5.83
C PHE A 104 3.51 9.05 4.61
N VAL A 105 3.03 10.26 4.29
CA VAL A 105 3.53 11.05 3.15
C VAL A 105 5.01 11.38 3.32
N VAL A 106 5.43 11.81 4.51
CA VAL A 106 6.84 12.09 4.79
C VAL A 106 7.71 10.84 4.68
N ALA A 107 7.23 9.70 5.19
CA ALA A 107 7.95 8.42 5.07
C ALA A 107 8.07 7.98 3.60
N MET A 108 6.98 8.04 2.83
CA MET A 108 7.00 7.73 1.40
C MET A 108 7.94 8.66 0.62
N ARG A 109 7.95 9.95 0.91
CA ARG A 109 8.92 10.90 0.32
C ARG A 109 10.36 10.42 0.48
N ARG A 110 10.72 9.96 1.67
CA ARG A 110 12.06 9.45 1.94
C ARG A 110 12.32 8.17 1.17
N MET A 111 11.36 7.23 1.15
CA MET A 111 11.50 5.98 0.39
C MET A 111 11.75 6.23 -1.10
N TYR A 112 11.01 7.16 -1.70
CA TYR A 112 11.23 7.51 -3.11
C TYR A 112 12.55 8.25 -3.34
N ALA A 113 12.97 9.12 -2.42
CA ALA A 113 14.20 9.89 -2.56
C ALA A 113 15.46 9.03 -2.33
N GLU A 114 15.41 8.10 -1.38
CA GLU A 114 16.57 7.31 -0.95
C GLU A 114 16.65 5.94 -1.65
N GLU A 115 15.47 5.29 -1.88
CA GLU A 115 15.39 3.91 -2.38
C GLU A 115 14.76 3.79 -3.78
N GLY A 116 14.32 4.91 -4.35
CA GLY A 116 13.74 4.95 -5.69
C GLY A 116 12.30 4.44 -5.80
N GLY A 117 11.61 4.15 -4.69
CA GLY A 117 10.20 3.79 -4.70
C GLY A 117 9.73 2.92 -3.54
N ILE A 118 8.44 2.61 -3.56
CA ILE A 118 7.83 1.65 -2.65
C ILE A 118 7.96 0.27 -3.27
N TYR A 119 8.88 -0.53 -2.76
CA TYR A 119 8.99 -1.93 -3.17
C TYR A 119 8.11 -2.78 -2.26
N PHE A 120 7.04 -3.34 -2.79
CA PHE A 120 6.33 -4.42 -2.13
C PHE A 120 7.20 -5.68 -2.20
N ILE A 121 7.93 -5.94 -1.12
CA ILE A 121 8.66 -7.19 -1.00
C ILE A 121 7.62 -8.23 -0.64
N ASP A 122 7.34 -9.10 -1.60
CA ASP A 122 6.59 -10.32 -1.37
C ASP A 122 7.42 -11.28 -0.52
N ALA A 123 7.37 -11.09 0.78
CA ALA A 123 8.16 -11.85 1.76
C ALA A 123 7.67 -13.30 1.94
N GLY A 124 6.89 -13.87 1.04
CA GLY A 124 6.40 -15.22 1.26
C GLY A 124 5.83 -15.96 0.06
N ILE A 125 5.60 -15.30 -1.06
CA ILE A 125 4.91 -15.89 -2.22
C ILE A 125 5.85 -16.13 -3.41
N SER A 126 7.15 -15.87 -3.26
CA SER A 126 8.15 -16.04 -4.32
C SER A 126 8.29 -17.45 -4.90
N ASN A 127 7.62 -18.43 -4.29
CA ASN A 127 7.53 -19.81 -4.79
C ASN A 127 6.15 -20.18 -5.35
N SER A 128 5.25 -19.21 -5.53
CA SER A 128 3.99 -19.46 -6.20
C SER A 128 4.22 -19.57 -7.71
N PRO A 129 3.83 -20.68 -8.35
CA PRO A 129 3.93 -20.82 -9.81
C PRO A 129 3.02 -19.85 -10.57
N TYR A 130 2.22 -19.07 -9.86
CA TYR A 130 1.29 -18.06 -10.41
C TYR A 130 1.81 -16.63 -10.30
N CYS A 131 2.92 -16.40 -9.61
CA CYS A 131 3.63 -15.12 -9.62
C CYS A 131 4.71 -15.19 -10.69
N GLU A 132 4.36 -14.92 -11.94
CA GLU A 132 5.39 -14.46 -12.87
C GLU A 132 5.98 -13.18 -12.29
N PRO A 133 7.32 -13.06 -12.20
CA PRO A 133 7.93 -11.84 -11.72
C PRO A 133 7.53 -10.72 -12.69
N ALA A 134 6.62 -9.86 -12.26
CA ALA A 134 6.22 -8.68 -13.01
C ALA A 134 7.41 -7.75 -13.27
N TYR A 135 8.55 -8.03 -12.62
CA TYR A 135 9.78 -7.27 -12.73
C TYR A 135 10.99 -8.23 -12.78
N PRO A 136 11.72 -8.28 -13.92
CA PRO A 136 12.91 -9.14 -14.07
C PRO A 136 14.09 -8.73 -13.16
N GLU A 137 13.99 -7.62 -12.42
CA GLU A 137 15.05 -7.08 -11.57
C GLU A 137 15.00 -7.55 -10.12
N VAL A 138 14.00 -8.36 -9.74
CA VAL A 138 13.79 -8.83 -8.34
C VAL A 138 14.83 -9.87 -7.89
N ASN A 139 15.70 -10.37 -8.76
CA ASN A 139 16.79 -11.25 -8.36
C ASN A 139 17.81 -10.60 -7.41
N ASP A 140 17.80 -9.27 -7.30
CA ASP A 140 18.64 -8.48 -6.39
C ASP A 140 17.98 -8.24 -5.01
N ALA A 141 16.74 -8.69 -4.82
CA ALA A 141 15.95 -8.43 -3.61
C ALA A 141 16.57 -9.06 -2.35
N LYS A 142 17.31 -10.16 -2.46
CA LYS A 142 17.95 -10.81 -1.31
C LYS A 142 19.10 -9.99 -0.69
N GLU A 143 19.88 -9.30 -1.49
CA GLU A 143 20.92 -8.39 -1.00
C GLU A 143 20.28 -7.13 -0.39
N ARG A 144 19.27 -6.57 -1.02
CA ARG A 144 18.53 -5.41 -0.50
C ARG A 144 17.73 -5.72 0.76
N PHE A 145 17.33 -6.97 1.00
CA PHE A 145 16.64 -7.37 2.24
C PHE A 145 17.52 -7.19 3.49
N SER A 146 18.82 -7.31 3.38
CA SER A 146 19.74 -7.03 4.48
C SER A 146 19.81 -5.53 4.81
N GLU A 147 19.62 -4.67 3.82
CA GLU A 147 19.59 -3.21 3.98
C GLU A 147 18.22 -2.73 4.47
N LEU A 148 17.13 -3.43 4.12
CA LEU A 148 15.77 -3.16 4.61
C LEU A 148 15.56 -3.46 6.11
N SER A 149 16.52 -4.08 6.77
CA SER A 149 16.55 -4.11 8.25
C SER A 149 16.54 -2.68 8.84
N ASN A 150 16.96 -1.69 8.04
CA ASN A 150 16.88 -0.28 8.38
C ASN A 150 15.47 0.31 8.17
N LEU A 151 14.62 -0.26 7.30
CA LEU A 151 13.22 0.14 7.15
C LEU A 151 12.41 -0.08 8.45
N ASN A 152 12.80 -1.08 9.24
CA ASN A 152 12.23 -1.29 10.57
C ASN A 152 12.42 -0.06 11.48
N MET A 153 13.44 0.77 11.24
CA MET A 153 13.64 2.04 11.94
C MET A 153 12.70 3.15 11.45
N TYR A 154 12.34 3.16 10.17
CA TYR A 154 11.43 4.19 9.63
C TYR A 154 9.97 3.96 10.05
N PHE A 155 9.54 2.71 10.10
CA PHE A 155 8.19 2.37 10.59
C PHE A 155 8.09 2.34 12.12
N SER A 156 9.18 2.13 12.84
CA SER A 156 9.18 2.21 14.32
C SER A 156 9.12 3.64 14.86
N THR A 157 9.45 4.64 14.04
CA THR A 157 9.27 6.06 14.37
C THR A 157 7.85 6.55 14.06
N ILE A 158 7.07 5.81 13.27
CA ILE A 158 5.64 6.01 13.13
C ILE A 158 5.01 5.14 14.21
N ASP A 159 4.50 5.75 15.27
CA ASP A 159 3.80 5.05 16.37
C ASP A 159 2.45 4.52 15.89
N LEU A 160 2.49 3.53 14.98
CA LEU A 160 1.33 2.86 14.40
C LEU A 160 0.83 1.72 15.26
N GLY A 161 1.44 1.45 16.43
CA GLY A 161 1.06 0.35 17.31
C GLY A 161 1.27 -1.05 16.70
N PHE A 162 2.00 -1.17 15.61
CA PHE A 162 2.37 -2.46 15.02
C PHE A 162 3.70 -2.93 15.59
N THR A 163 3.62 -3.87 16.53
CA THR A 163 4.81 -4.59 17.00
C THR A 163 5.07 -5.73 16.02
N ILE A 164 6.08 -5.59 15.18
CA ILE A 164 6.60 -6.72 14.40
C ILE A 164 7.43 -7.56 15.36
N HIS A 165 6.90 -8.70 15.80
CA HIS A 165 7.68 -9.66 16.54
C HIS A 165 8.75 -10.27 15.65
N LYS A 166 10.01 -9.93 15.94
CA LYS A 166 11.16 -10.62 15.38
C LYS A 166 11.31 -11.93 16.16
N GLU A 167 11.01 -13.08 15.52
CA GLU A 167 11.41 -14.36 16.11
C GLU A 167 12.92 -14.41 16.20
N PRO A 168 13.48 -14.83 17.35
CA PRO A 168 14.92 -15.02 17.47
C PRO A 168 15.34 -16.16 16.53
N ALA A 169 16.36 -15.90 15.71
CA ALA A 169 17.00 -16.94 14.93
C ALA A 169 17.55 -18.01 15.87
N GLY A 170 17.00 -19.23 15.77
CA GLY A 170 17.50 -20.43 16.42
C GLY A 170 18.68 -21.02 15.67
#